data_0112203df0c08ba4031fd91809bf0eb1
#
_entry.id   0112203df0c08ba4031fd91809bf0eb1
#
_cell.length_a   1.000
_cell.length_b   1.000
_cell.length_c   1.000
_cell.angle_alpha   90.00
_cell.angle_beta   90.00
_cell.angle_gamma   90.00
#
_symmetry.space_group_name_H-M   'P 1'
#
loop_
_entity.id
_entity.type
_entity.pdbx_description
1 polymer ?
#
loop_
_entity_poly.entity_id
_entity_poly.type
_entity_poly.pdbx_seq_one_letter_code
_entity_poly.pdbx_strand_id
1 'polypeptide(L)'
;MGKRNLKNKNEDNTKRKTRNQMNLNFNNKIDNKKEGKKSNSNSSNSFNRKKRERNSRRGSNNCKKKTLKRIRNNFEARNKKPKKNNLKNKKDEHALEEIKEETESEYSLNKKELKKDKKKKKIQKNDVNNQLIEDYNSLKEKYQNLEEIIDEKNNEIEKIKKEISRKNDKFKNKEEELNKKINSLKNNSKDLIKKNKELENEIIQTNIIMEHIKKINPLIIYIKPTLIGLNNIGATCFMNSTLQCLSQTKELTSYFLNEKNKDKIINNNIALKNKNYYQLSPIFLELIQKLWEINGPKSFSPNIFMNTINNMNPLFKSGQAGDAKDFIIFVLEQLHKELKQSINLNFQDKNTALNQYDKNNAFNYFFNDFRRETSIISDIFFGFNETTNECLYCKNIYNSQGLNSPICYNYGIFNCLIFPLEEVKNMKHMQNNYINNNRVSLYDCFYYNQKTDYFTGDNRNYCNLCKQLYDSVYISKIFVSQNVLVLILNRGRGNIYDVKLDFIETIDITQFVQQKDSPQLIYNLYGVITHIGQSGPNAHFVASCKSPIDNKWYRYNDAFVNPINNLQKDVIEFGTPYILFYHKNN
;
A
#
# COMPACT_ATOMS: atom_id res chain seq x y z
N MET A 1 3.16 61.69 12.30
CA MET A 1 3.45 60.28 12.04
C MET A 1 2.51 59.40 12.87
N GLY A 2 1.34 59.09 12.37
CA GLY A 2 0.36 58.34 13.16
C GLY A 2 -0.97 58.19 12.44
N LYS A 3 -0.99 57.58 11.24
CA LYS A 3 -2.24 57.20 10.54
C LYS A 3 -2.11 56.03 9.52
N ARG A 4 -1.08 55.18 9.63
CA ARG A 4 -0.91 54.05 8.67
C ARG A 4 -1.06 52.64 9.28
N ASN A 5 -1.32 52.47 10.57
CA ASN A 5 -1.34 51.13 11.22
C ASN A 5 -2.74 50.60 11.59
N LEU A 6 -3.83 51.19 11.11
CA LEU A 6 -5.19 50.76 11.46
C LEU A 6 -5.94 50.01 10.32
N LYS A 7 -5.43 50.03 9.10
CA LYS A 7 -6.11 49.32 7.96
C LYS A 7 -5.76 47.85 7.84
N ASN A 8 -4.61 47.38 8.33
CA ASN A 8 -4.20 45.99 8.19
C ASN A 8 -4.76 45.03 9.27
N LYS A 9 -5.33 45.51 10.35
CA LYS A 9 -5.96 44.65 11.37
C LYS A 9 -7.38 44.20 11.01
N ASN A 10 -8.10 44.96 10.18
CA ASN A 10 -9.48 44.65 9.83
C ASN A 10 -9.62 43.65 8.67
N GLU A 11 -8.62 43.53 7.80
CA GLU A 11 -8.64 42.50 6.72
C GLU A 11 -8.34 41.09 7.23
N ASP A 12 -7.53 40.93 8.26
CA ASP A 12 -7.24 39.61 8.84
C ASP A 12 -8.42 39.03 9.65
N ASN A 13 -9.21 39.90 10.30
CA ASN A 13 -10.39 39.47 11.05
C ASN A 13 -11.55 39.07 10.12
N THR A 14 -11.65 39.66 8.94
CA THR A 14 -12.68 39.28 7.94
C THR A 14 -12.37 37.95 7.28
N LYS A 15 -11.09 37.66 7.04
CA LYS A 15 -10.66 36.34 6.46
C LYS A 15 -10.76 35.21 7.48
N ARG A 16 -10.59 35.44 8.78
CA ARG A 16 -10.81 34.46 9.86
C ARG A 16 -12.30 34.14 10.07
N LYS A 17 -13.19 35.12 9.98
CA LYS A 17 -14.64 34.90 10.07
C LYS A 17 -15.18 34.07 8.88
N THR A 18 -14.65 34.29 7.69
CA THR A 18 -15.08 33.53 6.49
C THR A 18 -14.63 32.06 6.54
N ARG A 19 -13.49 31.76 7.19
CA ARG A 19 -12.99 30.39 7.34
C ARG A 19 -13.77 29.56 8.38
N ASN A 20 -14.23 30.20 9.46
CA ASN A 20 -15.09 29.54 10.47
C ASN A 20 -16.55 29.37 10.00
N GLN A 21 -17.05 30.22 9.09
CA GLN A 21 -18.36 30.04 8.48
C GLN A 21 -18.39 28.96 7.39
N MET A 22 -17.27 28.68 6.71
CA MET A 22 -17.20 27.54 5.77
C MET A 22 -17.23 26.18 6.47
N ASN A 23 -16.68 26.05 7.67
CA ASN A 23 -16.73 24.80 8.44
C ASN A 23 -18.10 24.52 9.10
N LEU A 24 -18.94 25.56 9.29
CA LEU A 24 -20.29 25.40 9.85
C LEU A 24 -21.38 25.17 8.79
N ASN A 25 -21.14 25.53 7.54
CA ASN A 25 -22.13 25.36 6.45
C ASN A 25 -22.08 23.99 5.75
N PHE A 26 -21.15 23.11 6.10
CA PHE A 26 -21.09 21.76 5.52
C PHE A 26 -22.02 20.76 6.20
N ASN A 27 -22.53 21.08 7.40
CA ASN A 27 -23.40 20.18 8.18
C ASN A 27 -24.91 20.41 8.04
N ASN A 28 -25.36 21.40 7.26
CA ASN A 28 -26.80 21.76 7.21
C ASN A 28 -27.45 21.78 5.82
N LYS A 29 -26.99 20.92 4.87
CA LYS A 29 -27.62 20.81 3.55
C LYS A 29 -27.90 19.38 3.10
N ILE A 30 -28.38 18.54 4.00
CA ILE A 30 -28.98 17.25 3.65
C ILE A 30 -30.28 17.13 4.43
N ASP A 31 -31.29 17.86 4.04
CA ASP A 31 -32.71 17.48 4.21
C ASP A 31 -33.57 18.38 3.34
N ASN A 32 -34.46 17.75 2.61
CA ASN A 32 -35.53 18.26 1.75
C ASN A 32 -35.28 18.27 0.24
N LYS A 33 -35.72 17.17 -0.37
CA LYS A 33 -36.72 17.14 -1.46
C LYS A 33 -37.03 15.69 -1.85
N LYS A 34 -38.13 15.20 -1.32
CA LYS A 34 -38.97 14.17 -1.94
C LYS A 34 -40.15 14.87 -2.62
N GLU A 35 -40.53 14.23 -3.72
CA GLU A 35 -41.82 14.25 -4.41
C GLU A 35 -41.84 14.75 -5.85
N GLY A 36 -42.16 13.81 -6.72
CA GLY A 36 -43.15 14.03 -7.76
C GLY A 36 -42.79 13.75 -9.20
N LYS A 37 -43.21 12.62 -9.68
CA LYS A 37 -44.00 12.34 -10.90
C LYS A 37 -43.42 11.41 -11.96
N LYS A 38 -44.24 10.39 -12.18
CA LYS A 38 -44.23 9.39 -13.27
C LYS A 38 -44.43 10.01 -14.64
N SER A 39 -43.88 9.44 -15.69
CA SER A 39 -44.60 9.05 -16.90
C SER A 39 -43.77 8.24 -17.89
N ASN A 40 -44.41 7.27 -18.48
CA ASN A 40 -44.12 6.28 -19.51
C ASN A 40 -43.45 6.79 -20.78
N SER A 41 -42.59 5.93 -21.46
CA SER A 41 -42.98 5.29 -22.75
C SER A 41 -41.81 4.48 -23.37
N ASN A 42 -42.05 3.21 -23.63
CA ASN A 42 -41.76 2.35 -24.78
C ASN A 42 -40.66 2.81 -25.80
N SER A 43 -39.74 1.97 -26.29
CA SER A 43 -39.87 0.72 -27.01
C SER A 43 -38.54 0.30 -27.65
N SER A 44 -38.32 -1.04 -27.68
CA SER A 44 -37.67 -1.81 -28.76
C SER A 44 -36.38 -1.34 -29.43
N ASN A 45 -35.30 -2.10 -29.18
CA ASN A 45 -34.43 -2.76 -30.17
C ASN A 45 -33.12 -3.21 -29.54
N SER A 46 -33.04 -4.47 -29.19
CA SER A 46 -31.75 -5.15 -28.97
C SER A 46 -31.89 -6.67 -29.11
N PHE A 47 -32.07 -7.11 -30.35
CA PHE A 47 -32.00 -8.53 -30.66
C PHE A 47 -31.10 -8.68 -31.90
N ASN A 48 -29.76 -8.61 -31.75
CA ASN A 48 -28.85 -9.13 -32.80
C ASN A 48 -27.34 -9.06 -32.48
N ARG A 49 -26.94 -9.04 -31.20
CA ARG A 49 -25.48 -9.05 -30.91
C ARG A 49 -24.95 -10.27 -30.13
N LYS A 50 -25.80 -11.23 -29.79
CA LYS A 50 -25.40 -12.42 -28.98
C LYS A 50 -25.04 -13.67 -29.78
N LYS A 51 -25.03 -13.63 -31.11
CA LYS A 51 -24.76 -14.82 -31.92
C LYS A 51 -23.32 -14.93 -32.49
N ARG A 52 -22.51 -13.89 -32.41
CA ARG A 52 -21.11 -13.94 -32.89
C ARG A 52 -20.05 -14.32 -31.84
N GLU A 53 -20.31 -14.12 -30.56
CA GLU A 53 -19.35 -14.45 -29.49
C GLU A 53 -19.36 -15.91 -29.02
N ARG A 54 -20.41 -16.67 -29.36
CA ARG A 54 -20.47 -18.12 -29.00
C ARG A 54 -19.66 -19.02 -29.93
N ASN A 55 -19.29 -18.57 -31.12
CA ASN A 55 -18.51 -19.39 -32.06
C ASN A 55 -16.99 -19.28 -31.90
N SER A 56 -16.46 -18.22 -31.29
CA SER A 56 -15.01 -18.12 -31.01
C SER A 56 -14.54 -18.91 -29.79
N ARG A 57 -15.44 -19.16 -28.81
CA ARG A 57 -15.10 -19.95 -27.61
C ARG A 57 -15.17 -21.49 -27.82
N ARG A 58 -15.81 -21.96 -28.86
CA ARG A 58 -15.83 -23.41 -29.21
C ARG A 58 -14.57 -23.89 -29.96
N GLY A 59 -13.85 -22.99 -30.66
CA GLY A 59 -12.62 -23.31 -31.38
C GLY A 59 -11.41 -23.54 -30.47
N SER A 60 -11.29 -22.79 -29.35
CA SER A 60 -10.13 -22.89 -28.48
C SER A 60 -10.14 -24.09 -27.53
N ASN A 61 -11.33 -24.59 -27.16
CA ASN A 61 -11.46 -25.75 -26.27
C ASN A 61 -11.24 -27.11 -27.00
N ASN A 62 -11.43 -27.15 -28.32
CA ASN A 62 -11.14 -28.38 -29.09
C ASN A 62 -9.64 -28.56 -29.38
N CYS A 63 -8.87 -27.47 -29.45
CA CYS A 63 -7.41 -27.55 -29.62
C CYS A 63 -6.73 -28.06 -28.33
N LYS A 64 -7.16 -27.56 -27.14
CA LYS A 64 -6.63 -28.02 -25.85
C LYS A 64 -6.99 -29.48 -25.53
N LYS A 65 -8.17 -29.96 -25.92
CA LYS A 65 -8.56 -31.37 -25.75
C LYS A 65 -7.79 -32.31 -26.65
N LYS A 66 -7.42 -31.90 -27.88
CA LYS A 66 -6.60 -32.75 -28.78
C LYS A 66 -5.14 -32.83 -28.30
N THR A 67 -4.58 -31.78 -27.73
CA THR A 67 -3.20 -31.78 -27.20
C THR A 67 -3.09 -32.62 -25.93
N LEU A 68 -4.06 -32.55 -25.02
CA LEU A 68 -4.10 -33.37 -23.81
C LEU A 68 -4.34 -34.86 -24.12
N LYS A 69 -5.12 -35.19 -25.16
CA LYS A 69 -5.34 -36.58 -25.59
C LYS A 69 -4.08 -37.18 -26.25
N ARG A 70 -3.27 -36.35 -26.95
CA ARG A 70 -1.97 -36.78 -27.50
C ARG A 70 -0.93 -37.04 -26.41
N ILE A 71 -0.90 -36.22 -25.37
CA ILE A 71 -0.01 -36.42 -24.21
C ILE A 71 -0.41 -37.64 -23.40
N ARG A 72 -1.70 -37.91 -23.23
CA ARG A 72 -2.20 -39.07 -22.50
C ARG A 72 -1.93 -40.39 -23.25
N ASN A 73 -2.08 -40.40 -24.57
CA ASN A 73 -1.79 -41.61 -25.40
C ASN A 73 -0.30 -41.91 -25.50
N ASN A 74 0.59 -40.88 -25.39
CA ASN A 74 2.04 -41.12 -25.35
C ASN A 74 2.50 -41.62 -23.97
N PHE A 75 1.74 -41.37 -22.91
CA PHE A 75 2.05 -41.88 -21.57
C PHE A 75 1.59 -43.33 -21.38
N GLU A 76 0.46 -43.74 -21.99
CA GLU A 76 -0.07 -45.11 -21.92
C GLU A 76 0.70 -46.07 -22.86
N ALA A 77 1.33 -45.54 -23.93
CA ALA A 77 2.15 -46.35 -24.83
C ALA A 77 3.52 -46.76 -24.26
N ARG A 78 3.99 -46.04 -23.19
CA ARG A 78 5.28 -46.35 -22.54
C ARG A 78 5.20 -47.38 -21.42
N ASN A 79 4.00 -47.83 -21.01
CA ASN A 79 3.81 -48.78 -19.92
C ASN A 79 3.43 -50.20 -20.34
N LYS A 80 3.56 -50.55 -21.62
CA LYS A 80 3.44 -51.98 -22.05
C LYS A 80 4.82 -52.64 -22.02
N LYS A 81 4.99 -53.60 -21.10
CA LYS A 81 6.18 -54.41 -20.95
C LYS A 81 6.62 -55.00 -22.28
N PRO A 82 7.90 -54.89 -22.69
CA PRO A 82 8.43 -55.65 -23.80
C PRO A 82 8.76 -57.08 -23.33
N LYS A 83 8.32 -58.03 -24.08
CA LYS A 83 8.82 -59.42 -24.05
C LYS A 83 10.30 -59.43 -24.44
N LYS A 84 11.07 -60.24 -23.72
CA LYS A 84 12.49 -60.49 -23.99
C LYS A 84 12.72 -60.78 -25.47
N ASN A 85 13.62 -60.07 -26.10
CA ASN A 85 14.56 -60.60 -27.08
C ASN A 85 15.84 -59.77 -27.04
N ASN A 86 16.92 -60.52 -26.80
CA ASN A 86 18.29 -60.02 -26.94
C ASN A 86 18.53 -59.56 -28.37
N LEU A 87 18.97 -58.32 -28.61
CA LEU A 87 19.92 -58.02 -29.68
C LEU A 87 20.40 -56.54 -29.53
N LYS A 88 21.70 -56.48 -29.23
CA LYS A 88 22.67 -55.45 -29.61
C LYS A 88 22.33 -53.94 -29.34
N ASN A 89 22.90 -53.45 -28.24
CA ASN A 89 23.35 -52.08 -28.07
C ASN A 89 24.18 -51.60 -29.26
N LYS A 90 23.58 -50.79 -30.13
CA LYS A 90 24.26 -49.88 -31.07
C LYS A 90 23.33 -48.91 -31.82
N LYS A 91 22.01 -48.90 -31.52
CA LYS A 91 21.07 -47.96 -32.18
C LYS A 91 20.54 -46.83 -31.31
N ASP A 92 20.83 -46.85 -29.98
CA ASP A 92 20.26 -45.82 -29.10
C ASP A 92 21.14 -44.59 -28.99
N GLU A 93 22.44 -44.66 -29.38
CA GLU A 93 23.31 -43.47 -29.44
C GLU A 93 23.00 -42.57 -30.65
N HIS A 94 22.57 -43.16 -31.79
CA HIS A 94 22.25 -42.40 -32.99
C HIS A 94 20.94 -41.60 -32.88
N ALA A 95 19.96 -42.10 -32.12
CA ALA A 95 18.67 -41.42 -31.93
C ALA A 95 18.76 -40.18 -31.00
N LEU A 96 19.78 -40.16 -30.14
CA LEU A 96 20.06 -39.02 -29.25
C LEU A 96 20.87 -37.92 -29.95
N GLU A 97 21.67 -38.27 -30.96
CA GLU A 97 22.39 -37.31 -31.79
C GLU A 97 21.45 -36.62 -32.81
N GLU A 98 20.52 -37.33 -33.43
CA GLU A 98 19.54 -36.73 -34.35
C GLU A 98 18.63 -35.74 -33.66
N ILE A 99 18.21 -35.99 -32.40
CA ILE A 99 17.39 -35.04 -31.64
C ILE A 99 18.19 -33.79 -31.27
N LYS A 100 19.51 -33.88 -31.09
CA LYS A 100 20.35 -32.72 -30.83
C LYS A 100 20.57 -31.87 -32.07
N GLU A 101 20.74 -32.50 -33.24
CA GLU A 101 20.93 -31.77 -34.50
C GLU A 101 19.66 -31.04 -34.96
N GLU A 102 18.45 -31.61 -34.77
CA GLU A 102 17.20 -30.95 -35.10
C GLU A 102 16.93 -29.72 -34.17
N THR A 103 17.24 -29.82 -32.89
CA THR A 103 17.07 -28.67 -31.97
C THR A 103 18.09 -27.56 -32.22
N GLU A 104 19.31 -27.89 -32.65
CA GLU A 104 20.30 -26.86 -33.03
C GLU A 104 19.97 -26.20 -34.38
N SER A 105 19.35 -26.91 -35.31
CA SER A 105 18.94 -26.35 -36.60
C SER A 105 17.74 -25.39 -36.48
N GLU A 106 16.75 -25.68 -35.64
CA GLU A 106 15.63 -24.79 -35.36
C GLU A 106 16.10 -23.53 -34.64
N TYR A 107 17.09 -23.63 -33.74
CA TYR A 107 17.68 -22.49 -33.08
C TYR A 107 18.47 -21.56 -34.03
N SER A 108 19.04 -22.14 -35.08
CA SER A 108 19.82 -21.37 -36.07
C SER A 108 18.94 -20.70 -37.13
N LEU A 109 17.77 -21.25 -37.45
CA LEU A 109 16.80 -20.64 -38.37
C LEU A 109 16.08 -19.41 -37.74
N ASN A 110 15.68 -19.52 -36.50
CA ASN A 110 15.10 -18.38 -35.78
C ASN A 110 16.09 -17.21 -35.59
N LYS A 111 17.39 -17.48 -35.60
CA LYS A 111 18.42 -16.45 -35.49
C LYS A 111 18.65 -15.66 -36.78
N LYS A 112 18.25 -16.18 -37.92
CA LYS A 112 18.43 -15.53 -39.25
C LYS A 112 17.26 -14.60 -39.61
N GLU A 113 16.05 -14.87 -39.18
CA GLU A 113 14.89 -13.98 -39.41
C GLU A 113 14.92 -12.75 -38.51
N LEU A 114 15.43 -12.85 -37.29
CA LEU A 114 15.57 -11.73 -36.34
C LEU A 114 16.65 -10.68 -36.72
N LYS A 115 17.45 -10.93 -37.77
CA LYS A 115 18.54 -10.02 -38.17
C LYS A 115 18.11 -8.93 -39.18
N LYS A 116 16.98 -9.05 -39.83
CA LYS A 116 16.54 -8.07 -40.86
C LYS A 116 15.79 -6.85 -40.32
N ASP A 117 15.13 -6.93 -39.16
CA ASP A 117 14.38 -5.81 -38.57
C ASP A 117 15.17 -4.90 -37.63
N LYS A 118 16.46 -5.19 -37.43
CA LYS A 118 17.28 -4.57 -36.37
C LYS A 118 17.94 -3.23 -36.69
N LYS A 119 17.73 -2.65 -37.85
CA LYS A 119 18.51 -1.43 -38.22
C LYS A 119 17.82 -0.07 -37.94
N LYS A 120 16.56 -0.05 -37.46
CA LYS A 120 15.84 1.22 -37.16
C LYS A 120 15.44 1.41 -35.66
N LYS A 121 15.69 0.47 -34.76
CA LYS A 121 15.30 0.57 -33.34
C LYS A 121 16.46 0.48 -32.33
N LYS A 122 17.66 0.88 -32.72
CA LYS A 122 18.88 0.58 -31.96
C LYS A 122 19.26 1.58 -30.84
N ILE A 123 18.53 2.66 -30.62
CA ILE A 123 18.89 3.68 -29.59
C ILE A 123 17.98 3.64 -28.35
N GLN A 124 16.76 3.14 -28.42
CA GLN A 124 15.86 3.04 -27.27
C GLN A 124 15.84 1.66 -26.56
N LYS A 125 16.62 0.71 -27.08
CA LYS A 125 16.52 -0.70 -26.65
C LYS A 125 17.53 -1.14 -25.58
N ASN A 126 18.60 -0.36 -25.36
CA ASN A 126 19.66 -0.81 -24.44
C ASN A 126 19.28 -0.67 -22.97
N ASP A 127 18.52 0.36 -22.58
CA ASP A 127 18.19 0.58 -21.17
C ASP A 127 17.06 -0.33 -20.69
N VAL A 128 16.05 -0.57 -21.55
CA VAL A 128 14.98 -1.54 -21.26
C VAL A 128 15.50 -2.98 -21.23
N ASN A 129 16.49 -3.30 -22.10
CA ASN A 129 17.11 -4.62 -22.08
C ASN A 129 17.97 -4.86 -20.81
N ASN A 130 18.64 -3.84 -20.29
CA ASN A 130 19.44 -4.01 -19.08
C ASN A 130 18.55 -4.27 -17.86
N GLN A 131 17.43 -3.55 -17.73
CA GLN A 131 16.46 -3.82 -16.65
C GLN A 131 15.79 -5.21 -16.82
N LEU A 132 15.42 -5.57 -18.06
CA LEU A 132 14.87 -6.90 -18.35
C LEU A 132 15.90 -8.01 -18.08
N ILE A 133 17.20 -7.71 -18.30
CA ILE A 133 18.30 -8.65 -18.02
C ILE A 133 18.49 -8.80 -16.49
N GLU A 134 18.40 -7.71 -15.73
CA GLU A 134 18.47 -7.77 -14.27
C GLU A 134 17.27 -8.52 -13.68
N ASP A 135 16.04 -8.24 -14.18
CA ASP A 135 14.82 -8.94 -13.79
C ASP A 135 14.89 -10.43 -14.18
N TYR A 136 15.37 -10.69 -15.40
CA TYR A 136 15.59 -12.06 -15.87
C TYR A 136 16.66 -12.77 -15.04
N ASN A 137 17.76 -12.09 -14.69
CA ASN A 137 18.83 -12.70 -13.89
C ASN A 137 18.38 -12.99 -12.46
N SER A 138 17.58 -12.10 -11.85
CA SER A 138 17.02 -12.34 -10.52
C SER A 138 15.96 -13.47 -10.54
N LEU A 139 15.13 -13.53 -11.57
CA LEU A 139 14.20 -14.64 -11.78
C LEU A 139 14.96 -15.95 -12.06
N LYS A 140 16.04 -15.85 -12.83
CA LYS A 140 16.94 -16.97 -13.13
C LYS A 140 17.65 -17.49 -11.89
N GLU A 141 18.08 -16.61 -10.99
CA GLU A 141 18.72 -16.99 -9.73
C GLU A 141 17.74 -17.73 -8.79
N LYS A 142 16.47 -17.32 -8.77
CA LYS A 142 15.44 -18.09 -8.03
C LYS A 142 15.01 -19.35 -8.72
N TYR A 143 14.99 -19.36 -10.06
CA TYR A 143 14.79 -20.58 -10.82
C TYR A 143 15.94 -21.56 -10.57
N GLN A 144 17.18 -21.07 -10.55
CA GLN A 144 18.34 -21.86 -10.20
C GLN A 144 18.28 -22.41 -8.77
N ASN A 145 17.85 -21.61 -7.80
CA ASN A 145 17.65 -22.05 -6.41
C ASN A 145 16.52 -23.12 -6.29
N LEU A 146 15.46 -22.99 -7.09
CA LEU A 146 14.40 -24.00 -7.17
C LEU A 146 14.86 -25.24 -7.94
N GLU A 147 15.67 -25.07 -8.98
CA GLU A 147 16.31 -26.19 -9.70
C GLU A 147 17.31 -26.92 -8.79
N GLU A 148 18.11 -26.21 -7.99
CA GLU A 148 19.01 -26.82 -7.00
C GLU A 148 18.24 -27.66 -5.97
N ILE A 149 17.09 -27.16 -5.48
CA ILE A 149 16.20 -27.91 -4.56
C ILE A 149 15.58 -29.11 -5.26
N ILE A 150 15.19 -29.00 -6.52
CA ILE A 150 14.67 -30.09 -7.33
C ILE A 150 15.78 -31.11 -7.64
N ASP A 151 16.99 -30.62 -7.93
CA ASP A 151 18.15 -31.48 -8.21
C ASP A 151 18.68 -32.16 -6.94
N GLU A 152 18.63 -31.52 -5.76
CA GLU A 152 18.90 -32.19 -4.49
C GLU A 152 17.89 -33.33 -4.23
N LYS A 153 16.60 -33.09 -4.49
CA LYS A 153 15.57 -34.12 -4.37
C LYS A 153 15.71 -35.21 -5.46
N ASN A 154 16.05 -34.83 -6.67
CA ASN A 154 16.33 -35.77 -7.74
C ASN A 154 17.60 -36.61 -7.48
N ASN A 155 18.63 -35.98 -6.90
CA ASN A 155 19.85 -36.68 -6.48
C ASN A 155 19.61 -37.62 -5.29
N GLU A 156 18.69 -37.27 -4.37
CA GLU A 156 18.25 -38.17 -3.31
C GLU A 156 17.45 -39.38 -3.88
N ILE A 157 16.59 -39.11 -4.84
CA ILE A 157 15.86 -40.15 -5.62
C ILE A 157 16.83 -41.02 -6.42
N GLU A 158 17.84 -40.46 -7.05
CA GLU A 158 18.89 -41.23 -7.77
C GLU A 158 19.75 -42.06 -6.82
N LYS A 159 20.08 -41.55 -5.61
CA LYS A 159 20.75 -42.33 -4.57
C LYS A 159 19.89 -43.54 -4.15
N ILE A 160 18.58 -43.30 -3.94
CA ILE A 160 17.62 -44.38 -3.59
C ILE A 160 17.50 -45.40 -4.75
N LYS A 161 17.43 -44.95 -6.00
CA LYS A 161 17.40 -45.84 -7.18
C LYS A 161 18.68 -46.67 -7.34
N LYS A 162 19.85 -46.04 -7.11
CA LYS A 162 21.14 -46.77 -7.15
C LYS A 162 21.27 -47.79 -6.02
N GLU A 163 20.73 -47.49 -4.86
CA GLU A 163 20.71 -48.41 -3.71
C GLU A 163 19.82 -49.63 -3.98
N ILE A 164 18.65 -49.43 -4.59
CA ILE A 164 17.72 -50.50 -5.03
C ILE A 164 18.37 -51.32 -6.15
N SER A 165 19.04 -50.69 -7.14
CA SER A 165 19.72 -51.39 -8.22
C SER A 165 20.85 -52.31 -7.74
N ARG A 166 21.71 -51.78 -6.82
CA ARG A 166 22.79 -52.58 -6.20
C ARG A 166 22.27 -53.75 -5.35
N LYS A 167 21.11 -53.61 -4.75
CA LYS A 167 20.46 -54.73 -4.03
C LYS A 167 19.95 -55.78 -5.02
N ASN A 168 19.39 -55.38 -6.13
CA ASN A 168 18.91 -56.28 -7.18
C ASN A 168 20.04 -57.10 -7.82
N ASP A 169 21.23 -56.52 -8.03
CA ASP A 169 22.38 -57.20 -8.59
C ASP A 169 22.93 -58.30 -7.64
N LYS A 170 22.85 -58.07 -6.33
CA LYS A 170 23.20 -59.07 -5.32
C LYS A 170 22.18 -60.24 -5.24
N PHE A 171 20.96 -60.06 -5.78
CA PHE A 171 19.90 -61.06 -5.73
C PHE A 171 19.88 -62.02 -6.92
N LYS A 172 20.50 -61.64 -8.03
CA LYS A 172 20.62 -62.51 -9.22
C LYS A 172 21.35 -63.81 -8.96
N ASN A 173 22.09 -63.89 -7.87
CA ASN A 173 22.97 -65.05 -7.60
C ASN A 173 22.41 -66.05 -6.57
N LYS A 174 21.19 -65.87 -6.11
CA LYS A 174 20.59 -66.85 -5.14
C LYS A 174 19.09 -67.07 -5.45
N GLU A 175 18.81 -68.02 -6.31
CA GLU A 175 17.46 -68.28 -6.82
C GLU A 175 16.47 -68.85 -5.77
N GLU A 176 16.94 -69.52 -4.75
CA GLU A 176 16.04 -70.12 -3.73
C GLU A 176 15.65 -69.15 -2.56
N GLU A 177 16.47 -68.16 -2.25
CA GLU A 177 16.07 -67.07 -1.32
C GLU A 177 15.14 -66.04 -1.98
N LEU A 178 14.99 -66.11 -3.30
CA LEU A 178 14.28 -65.09 -4.10
C LEU A 178 12.81 -64.92 -3.73
N ASN A 179 12.12 -66.00 -3.45
CA ASN A 179 10.68 -65.96 -3.16
C ASN A 179 10.32 -65.30 -1.83
N LYS A 180 11.15 -65.43 -0.79
CA LYS A 180 10.98 -64.70 0.46
C LYS A 180 11.29 -63.21 0.28
N LYS A 181 12.29 -62.87 -0.53
CA LYS A 181 12.69 -61.51 -0.81
C LYS A 181 11.80 -60.79 -1.81
N ILE A 182 11.19 -61.52 -2.80
CA ILE A 182 10.17 -60.94 -3.69
C ILE A 182 8.96 -60.41 -2.91
N ASN A 183 8.55 -61.10 -1.85
CA ASN A 183 7.45 -60.64 -1.00
C ASN A 183 7.84 -59.41 -0.15
N SER A 184 9.08 -59.33 0.31
CA SER A 184 9.58 -58.12 1.00
C SER A 184 9.74 -56.92 0.05
N LEU A 185 10.20 -57.16 -1.22
CA LEU A 185 10.28 -56.13 -2.25
C LEU A 185 8.89 -55.65 -2.74
N LYS A 186 7.89 -56.58 -2.78
CA LYS A 186 6.50 -56.21 -3.07
C LYS A 186 5.91 -55.31 -1.97
N ASN A 187 6.26 -55.57 -0.71
CA ASN A 187 5.84 -54.72 0.40
C ASN A 187 6.55 -53.36 0.37
N ASN A 188 7.87 -53.33 0.13
CA ASN A 188 8.63 -52.09 -0.02
C ASN A 188 8.16 -51.28 -1.25
N SER A 189 7.76 -51.92 -2.33
CA SER A 189 7.18 -51.27 -3.51
C SER A 189 5.81 -50.66 -3.20
N LYS A 190 4.98 -51.33 -2.38
CA LYS A 190 3.71 -50.77 -1.89
C LYS A 190 3.94 -49.58 -0.96
N ASP A 191 4.96 -49.65 -0.12
CA ASP A 191 5.31 -48.55 0.78
C ASP A 191 5.91 -47.35 0.05
N LEU A 192 6.72 -47.58 -1.00
CA LEU A 192 7.22 -46.52 -1.87
C LEU A 192 6.11 -45.87 -2.72
N ILE A 193 5.15 -46.65 -3.22
CA ILE A 193 3.97 -46.12 -3.91
C ILE A 193 3.10 -45.31 -2.94
N LYS A 194 2.98 -45.78 -1.69
CA LYS A 194 2.30 -45.04 -0.63
C LYS A 194 3.02 -43.72 -0.32
N LYS A 195 4.34 -43.79 -0.18
CA LYS A 195 5.18 -42.60 0.09
C LYS A 195 5.19 -41.60 -1.06
N ASN A 196 5.20 -42.06 -2.33
CA ASN A 196 5.05 -41.17 -3.47
C ASN A 196 3.67 -40.51 -3.53
N LYS A 197 2.60 -41.23 -3.18
CA LYS A 197 1.26 -40.63 -3.05
C LYS A 197 1.18 -39.64 -1.92
N GLU A 198 1.87 -39.90 -0.80
CA GLU A 198 1.98 -38.95 0.33
C GLU A 198 2.73 -37.70 -0.11
N LEU A 199 3.85 -37.83 -0.84
CA LEU A 199 4.62 -36.70 -1.39
C LEU A 199 3.83 -35.92 -2.46
N GLU A 200 3.10 -36.61 -3.35
CA GLU A 200 2.20 -35.93 -4.29
C GLU A 200 1.12 -35.14 -3.59
N ASN A 201 0.54 -35.68 -2.51
CA ASN A 201 -0.43 -34.97 -1.68
C ASN A 201 0.21 -33.77 -0.93
N GLU A 202 1.42 -33.92 -0.41
CA GLU A 202 2.17 -32.81 0.21
C GLU A 202 2.48 -31.69 -0.81
N ILE A 203 2.84 -32.02 -2.02
CA ILE A 203 3.03 -31.06 -3.11
C ILE A 203 1.72 -30.34 -3.43
N ILE A 204 0.61 -31.06 -3.50
CA ILE A 204 -0.71 -30.47 -3.75
C ILE A 204 -1.08 -29.52 -2.59
N GLN A 205 -0.90 -29.96 -1.35
CA GLN A 205 -1.17 -29.14 -0.16
C GLN A 205 -0.25 -27.90 -0.12
N THR A 206 1.03 -28.08 -0.43
CA THR A 206 1.99 -26.98 -0.51
C THR A 206 1.60 -25.96 -1.58
N ASN A 207 1.16 -26.42 -2.74
CA ASN A 207 0.66 -25.53 -3.80
C ASN A 207 -0.62 -24.80 -3.39
N ILE A 208 -1.54 -25.46 -2.69
CA ILE A 208 -2.74 -24.81 -2.13
C ILE A 208 -2.36 -23.74 -1.11
N ILE A 209 -1.40 -24.06 -0.22
CA ILE A 209 -0.87 -23.11 0.77
C ILE A 209 -0.21 -21.92 0.07
N MET A 210 0.62 -22.17 -0.96
CA MET A 210 1.27 -21.11 -1.73
C MET A 210 0.25 -20.19 -2.42
N GLU A 211 -0.80 -20.77 -3.03
CA GLU A 211 -1.89 -19.99 -3.61
C GLU A 211 -2.66 -19.20 -2.53
N HIS A 212 -2.82 -19.78 -1.35
CA HIS A 212 -3.45 -19.08 -0.23
C HIS A 212 -2.58 -17.92 0.28
N ILE A 213 -1.27 -18.14 0.41
CA ILE A 213 -0.30 -17.10 0.79
C ILE A 213 -0.29 -15.96 -0.22
N LYS A 214 -0.30 -16.24 -1.52
CA LYS A 214 -0.42 -15.23 -2.58
C LYS A 214 -1.70 -14.40 -2.47
N LYS A 215 -2.80 -15.03 -2.07
CA LYS A 215 -4.08 -14.34 -1.84
C LYS A 215 -4.07 -13.45 -0.59
N ILE A 216 -3.25 -13.77 0.42
CA ILE A 216 -3.09 -12.99 1.65
C ILE A 216 -2.08 -11.86 1.43
N ASN A 217 -0.95 -12.15 0.80
CA ASN A 217 0.12 -11.19 0.53
C ASN A 217 0.49 -11.16 -0.96
N PRO A 218 -0.14 -10.30 -1.76
CA PRO A 218 0.18 -10.17 -3.18
C PRO A 218 1.63 -9.78 -3.47
N LEU A 219 2.32 -9.15 -2.51
CA LEU A 219 3.72 -8.73 -2.68
C LEU A 219 4.72 -9.87 -2.69
N ILE A 220 4.30 -11.08 -2.29
CA ILE A 220 5.21 -12.25 -2.24
C ILE A 220 5.74 -12.67 -3.62
N ILE A 221 5.07 -12.26 -4.71
CA ILE A 221 5.50 -12.56 -6.08
C ILE A 221 6.65 -11.67 -6.55
N TYR A 222 6.94 -10.58 -5.84
CA TYR A 222 7.98 -9.63 -6.22
C TYR A 222 9.32 -10.05 -5.62
N ILE A 223 10.24 -10.38 -6.49
CA ILE A 223 11.60 -10.78 -6.11
C ILE A 223 12.50 -9.56 -5.90
N LYS A 224 12.21 -8.50 -6.66
CA LYS A 224 12.88 -7.21 -6.58
C LYS A 224 11.87 -6.09 -6.76
N PRO A 225 12.18 -4.87 -6.29
CA PRO A 225 11.31 -3.72 -6.50
C PRO A 225 11.20 -3.37 -7.99
N THR A 226 10.03 -2.89 -8.41
CA THR A 226 9.75 -2.54 -9.80
C THR A 226 10.42 -1.23 -10.23
N LEU A 227 10.65 -0.30 -9.30
CA LEU A 227 11.38 0.97 -9.48
C LEU A 227 10.87 1.83 -10.65
N ILE A 228 9.55 1.93 -10.79
CA ILE A 228 8.92 2.68 -11.87
C ILE A 228 8.70 4.13 -11.43
N GLY A 229 9.22 5.08 -12.21
CA GLY A 229 9.05 6.51 -11.99
C GLY A 229 7.72 7.05 -12.55
N LEU A 230 7.36 8.28 -12.15
CA LEU A 230 6.21 9.01 -12.67
C LEU A 230 6.69 10.25 -13.41
N ASN A 231 6.33 10.39 -14.70
CA ASN A 231 6.71 11.57 -15.47
C ASN A 231 6.05 12.83 -14.89
N ASN A 232 6.79 13.93 -14.85
CA ASN A 232 6.22 15.23 -14.52
C ASN A 232 5.43 15.75 -15.75
N ILE A 233 4.13 15.85 -15.59
CA ILE A 233 3.20 16.24 -16.67
C ILE A 233 2.66 17.67 -16.49
N GLY A 234 3.48 18.53 -15.91
CA GLY A 234 3.18 19.93 -15.67
C GLY A 234 3.04 20.26 -14.18
N ALA A 235 4.19 20.57 -13.54
CA ALA A 235 4.30 20.90 -12.11
C ALA A 235 3.69 19.86 -11.14
N THR A 236 3.74 18.56 -11.51
CA THR A 236 3.12 17.45 -10.75
C THR A 236 4.07 16.74 -9.78
N CYS A 237 5.23 17.30 -9.47
CA CYS A 237 6.20 16.69 -8.54
C CYS A 237 5.62 16.45 -7.14
N PHE A 238 4.74 17.33 -6.65
CA PHE A 238 4.02 17.16 -5.38
C PHE A 238 3.15 15.90 -5.37
N MET A 239 2.46 15.66 -6.49
CA MET A 239 1.62 14.48 -6.71
C MET A 239 2.50 13.22 -6.85
N ASN A 240 3.51 13.27 -7.71
CA ASN A 240 4.39 12.14 -8.00
C ASN A 240 5.09 11.65 -6.72
N SER A 241 5.68 12.56 -5.93
CA SER A 241 6.36 12.21 -4.68
C SER A 241 5.41 11.58 -3.65
N THR A 242 4.20 12.13 -3.52
CA THR A 242 3.18 11.58 -2.61
C THR A 242 2.73 10.19 -3.05
N LEU A 243 2.44 9.99 -4.34
CA LEU A 243 2.02 8.71 -4.89
C LEU A 243 3.10 7.63 -4.76
N GLN A 244 4.38 8.00 -4.89
CA GLN A 244 5.49 7.08 -4.66
C GLN A 244 5.54 6.62 -3.19
N CYS A 245 5.42 7.54 -2.22
CA CYS A 245 5.38 7.15 -0.81
C CYS A 245 4.17 6.25 -0.49
N LEU A 246 2.98 6.58 -1.00
CA LEU A 246 1.79 5.75 -0.82
C LEU A 246 1.94 4.37 -1.48
N SER A 247 2.59 4.29 -2.65
CA SER A 247 2.86 3.01 -3.34
C SER A 247 3.85 2.12 -2.61
N GLN A 248 4.70 2.67 -1.73
CA GLN A 248 5.60 1.89 -0.88
C GLN A 248 5.00 1.56 0.50
N THR A 249 3.76 2.00 0.77
CA THR A 249 3.01 1.55 1.95
C THR A 249 2.52 0.12 1.73
N LYS A 250 3.16 -0.83 2.40
CA LYS A 250 3.00 -2.27 2.16
C LYS A 250 1.54 -2.74 2.20
N GLU A 251 0.80 -2.36 3.23
CA GLU A 251 -0.59 -2.79 3.45
C GLU A 251 -1.52 -2.18 2.39
N LEU A 252 -1.32 -0.90 2.06
CA LEU A 252 -2.10 -0.21 1.05
C LEU A 252 -1.90 -0.84 -0.33
N THR A 253 -0.65 -1.05 -0.72
CA THR A 253 -0.30 -1.65 -2.00
C THR A 253 -0.78 -3.09 -2.08
N SER A 254 -0.62 -3.88 -1.00
CA SER A 254 -1.14 -5.24 -0.93
C SER A 254 -2.66 -5.29 -1.10
N TYR A 255 -3.39 -4.32 -0.54
CA TYR A 255 -4.84 -4.23 -0.71
C TYR A 255 -5.23 -4.02 -2.18
N PHE A 256 -4.57 -3.06 -2.86
CA PHE A 256 -4.90 -2.74 -4.26
C PHE A 256 -4.42 -3.80 -5.26
N LEU A 257 -3.34 -4.52 -4.96
CA LEU A 257 -2.85 -5.62 -5.82
C LEU A 257 -3.62 -6.93 -5.60
N ASN A 258 -4.44 -7.02 -4.56
CA ASN A 258 -5.21 -8.24 -4.29
C ASN A 258 -6.42 -8.35 -5.23
N GLU A 259 -6.47 -9.42 -6.04
CA GLU A 259 -7.54 -9.65 -7.03
C GLU A 259 -8.95 -9.66 -6.42
N LYS A 260 -9.11 -10.13 -5.18
CA LYS A 260 -10.41 -10.11 -4.49
C LYS A 260 -10.92 -8.69 -4.21
N ASN A 261 -10.01 -7.76 -3.93
CA ASN A 261 -10.36 -6.37 -3.67
C ASN A 261 -10.57 -5.60 -4.97
N LYS A 262 -9.86 -5.97 -6.03
CA LYS A 262 -10.03 -5.40 -7.38
C LYS A 262 -11.47 -5.49 -7.87
N ASP A 263 -12.07 -6.69 -7.77
CA ASP A 263 -13.47 -6.89 -8.15
C ASP A 263 -14.41 -6.03 -7.30
N LYS A 264 -14.16 -5.90 -6.00
CA LYS A 264 -14.95 -5.05 -5.10
C LYS A 264 -14.83 -3.56 -5.48
N ILE A 265 -13.61 -3.07 -5.73
CA ILE A 265 -13.36 -1.67 -6.12
C ILE A 265 -14.08 -1.36 -7.45
N ILE A 266 -13.98 -2.25 -8.43
CA ILE A 266 -14.60 -2.06 -9.75
C ILE A 266 -16.14 -2.16 -9.67
N ASN A 267 -16.68 -3.11 -8.91
CA ASN A 267 -18.12 -3.34 -8.80
C ASN A 267 -18.84 -2.29 -7.95
N ASN A 268 -18.24 -1.80 -6.87
CA ASN A 268 -18.76 -0.66 -6.13
C ASN A 268 -18.93 0.57 -7.02
N ASN A 269 -18.05 0.74 -8.00
CA ASN A 269 -18.13 1.80 -8.98
C ASN A 269 -19.31 1.66 -9.95
N ILE A 270 -19.74 0.43 -10.26
CA ILE A 270 -20.90 0.19 -11.14
C ILE A 270 -22.19 0.60 -10.43
N ALA A 271 -22.30 0.39 -9.12
CA ALA A 271 -23.45 0.79 -8.32
C ALA A 271 -23.57 2.32 -8.18
N LEU A 272 -22.44 3.05 -8.24
CA LEU A 272 -22.39 4.51 -8.16
C LEU A 272 -22.48 5.22 -9.54
N LYS A 273 -22.46 4.48 -10.64
CA LYS A 273 -22.45 5.01 -12.03
C LYS A 273 -23.68 5.83 -12.44
N ASN A 274 -24.72 5.89 -11.62
CA ASN A 274 -25.91 6.71 -11.90
C ASN A 274 -25.77 8.21 -11.55
N LYS A 275 -24.58 8.64 -11.11
CA LYS A 275 -24.28 10.06 -10.86
C LYS A 275 -22.93 10.37 -11.49
N ASN A 276 -22.80 11.48 -12.18
CA ASN A 276 -21.58 12.03 -12.82
C ASN A 276 -20.44 12.31 -11.78
N TYR A 277 -20.07 11.32 -10.98
CA TYR A 277 -19.02 11.44 -9.98
C TYR A 277 -17.73 10.80 -10.51
N TYR A 278 -16.69 11.60 -10.59
CA TYR A 278 -15.34 11.08 -10.70
C TYR A 278 -15.02 10.24 -9.46
N GLN A 279 -14.36 9.11 -9.67
CA GLN A 279 -13.96 8.20 -8.60
C GLN A 279 -12.45 8.01 -8.63
N LEU A 280 -11.82 8.16 -7.47
CA LEU A 280 -10.38 8.05 -7.32
C LEU A 280 -9.93 6.59 -7.18
N SER A 281 -10.67 5.76 -6.45
CA SER A 281 -10.23 4.41 -6.08
C SER A 281 -9.93 3.48 -7.26
N PRO A 282 -10.70 3.44 -8.39
CA PRO A 282 -10.34 2.62 -9.53
C PRO A 282 -9.12 3.17 -10.30
N ILE A 283 -8.96 4.50 -10.32
CA ILE A 283 -7.83 5.12 -10.98
C ILE A 283 -6.56 4.95 -10.14
N PHE A 284 -6.69 4.97 -8.81
CA PHE A 284 -5.61 4.65 -7.90
C PHE A 284 -5.21 3.17 -8.01
N LEU A 285 -6.18 2.27 -8.17
CA LEU A 285 -5.92 0.85 -8.45
C LEU A 285 -5.09 0.68 -9.74
N GLU A 286 -5.50 1.33 -10.84
CA GLU A 286 -4.75 1.29 -12.11
C GLU A 286 -3.33 1.86 -11.95
N LEU A 287 -3.19 2.95 -11.21
CA LEU A 287 -1.89 3.55 -10.91
C LEU A 287 -0.97 2.58 -10.16
N ILE A 288 -1.47 1.94 -9.07
CA ILE A 288 -0.70 0.97 -8.29
C ILE A 288 -0.32 -0.24 -9.15
N GLN A 289 -1.23 -0.75 -9.97
CA GLN A 289 -0.93 -1.86 -10.89
C GLN A 289 0.20 -1.51 -11.87
N LYS A 290 0.21 -0.29 -12.40
CA LYS A 290 1.28 0.19 -13.28
C LYS A 290 2.61 0.40 -12.54
N LEU A 291 2.58 0.96 -11.34
CA LEU A 291 3.80 1.15 -10.52
C LEU A 291 4.42 -0.18 -10.08
N TRP A 292 3.60 -1.23 -9.96
CA TRP A 292 4.02 -2.57 -9.54
C TRP A 292 4.00 -3.58 -10.69
N GLU A 293 4.04 -3.11 -11.95
CA GLU A 293 4.09 -3.98 -13.12
C GLU A 293 5.47 -4.63 -13.24
N ILE A 294 5.50 -5.98 -13.18
CA ILE A 294 6.73 -6.77 -13.36
C ILE A 294 7.18 -6.61 -14.82
N ASN A 295 8.43 -6.21 -15.04
CA ASN A 295 8.98 -5.86 -16.34
C ASN A 295 8.27 -4.65 -17.01
N GLY A 296 7.67 -3.78 -16.23
CA GLY A 296 7.08 -2.52 -16.70
C GLY A 296 8.13 -1.51 -17.20
N PRO A 297 7.66 -0.36 -17.71
CA PRO A 297 8.56 0.71 -18.19
C PRO A 297 9.34 1.34 -17.03
N LYS A 298 10.44 2.03 -17.32
CA LYS A 298 11.19 2.79 -16.30
C LYS A 298 10.36 3.91 -15.67
N SER A 299 9.46 4.49 -16.44
CA SER A 299 8.51 5.51 -15.97
C SER A 299 7.29 5.58 -16.89
N PHE A 300 6.21 6.17 -16.40
CA PHE A 300 5.03 6.47 -17.20
C PHE A 300 4.38 7.81 -16.80
N SER A 301 3.51 8.33 -17.66
CA SER A 301 2.79 9.58 -17.41
C SER A 301 1.44 9.31 -16.78
N PRO A 302 1.17 9.77 -15.54
CA PRO A 302 -0.08 9.52 -14.81
C PRO A 302 -1.21 10.46 -15.27
N ASN A 303 -1.46 10.58 -16.59
CA ASN A 303 -2.41 11.52 -17.18
C ASN A 303 -3.85 11.29 -16.70
N ILE A 304 -4.30 10.02 -16.67
CA ILE A 304 -5.66 9.68 -16.25
C ILE A 304 -5.87 10.05 -14.79
N PHE A 305 -4.87 9.76 -13.95
CA PHE A 305 -4.89 10.11 -12.53
C PHE A 305 -4.98 11.63 -12.35
N MET A 306 -4.10 12.39 -12.98
CA MET A 306 -4.08 13.86 -12.90
C MET A 306 -5.39 14.48 -13.39
N ASN A 307 -5.93 14.02 -14.52
CA ASN A 307 -7.21 14.49 -15.05
C ASN A 307 -8.36 14.22 -14.08
N THR A 308 -8.37 13.05 -13.44
CA THR A 308 -9.37 12.72 -12.44
C THR A 308 -9.28 13.65 -11.23
N ILE A 309 -8.10 13.85 -10.67
CA ILE A 309 -7.87 14.77 -9.56
C ILE A 309 -8.28 16.21 -9.92
N ASN A 310 -7.90 16.68 -11.09
CA ASN A 310 -8.23 18.02 -11.57
C ASN A 310 -9.76 18.24 -11.64
N ASN A 311 -10.51 17.22 -12.04
CA ASN A 311 -11.98 17.27 -12.11
C ASN A 311 -12.64 17.17 -10.73
N MET A 312 -11.99 16.51 -9.77
CA MET A 312 -12.51 16.31 -8.40
C MET A 312 -12.25 17.52 -7.50
N ASN A 313 -11.08 18.13 -7.61
CA ASN A 313 -10.67 19.21 -6.73
C ASN A 313 -9.92 20.30 -7.50
N PRO A 314 -10.50 21.52 -7.62
CA PRO A 314 -9.92 22.62 -8.36
C PRO A 314 -8.61 23.20 -7.77
N LEU A 315 -8.19 22.75 -6.56
CA LEU A 315 -6.88 23.09 -6.01
C LEU A 315 -5.73 22.43 -6.77
N PHE A 316 -5.99 21.32 -7.47
CA PHE A 316 -4.98 20.54 -8.20
C PHE A 316 -5.18 20.66 -9.70
N LYS A 317 -5.07 21.89 -10.22
CA LYS A 317 -5.18 22.13 -11.67
C LYS A 317 -3.91 21.70 -12.40
N SER A 318 -4.09 21.07 -13.55
CA SER A 318 -2.97 20.73 -14.44
C SER A 318 -2.17 21.99 -14.81
N GLY A 319 -0.83 21.88 -14.76
CA GLY A 319 0.07 22.99 -15.05
C GLY A 319 0.27 23.99 -13.89
N GLN A 320 -0.37 23.78 -12.75
CA GLN A 320 -0.14 24.58 -11.53
C GLN A 320 0.55 23.74 -10.47
N ALA A 321 1.54 24.35 -9.79
CA ALA A 321 2.19 23.72 -8.66
C ALA A 321 1.20 23.57 -7.50
N GLY A 322 1.08 22.36 -6.95
CA GLY A 322 0.29 22.05 -5.78
C GLY A 322 1.16 21.83 -4.54
N ASP A 323 0.51 21.67 -3.39
CA ASP A 323 1.14 21.34 -2.13
C ASP A 323 0.96 19.83 -1.84
N ALA A 324 2.07 19.12 -1.58
CA ALA A 324 2.06 17.69 -1.24
C ALA A 324 1.23 17.40 0.03
N LYS A 325 1.19 18.33 0.98
CA LYS A 325 0.38 18.23 2.20
C LYS A 325 -1.12 18.22 1.87
N ASP A 326 -1.59 19.20 1.08
CA ASP A 326 -3.00 19.27 0.72
C ASP A 326 -3.42 18.09 -0.16
N PHE A 327 -2.48 17.61 -0.99
CA PHE A 327 -2.69 16.47 -1.87
C PHE A 327 -2.82 15.16 -1.11
N ILE A 328 -1.92 14.85 -0.14
CA ILE A 328 -2.02 13.60 0.62
C ILE A 328 -3.28 13.53 1.47
N ILE A 329 -3.66 14.64 2.12
CA ILE A 329 -4.90 14.71 2.90
C ILE A 329 -6.09 14.42 2.00
N PHE A 330 -6.17 15.09 0.84
CA PHE A 330 -7.25 14.87 -0.13
C PHE A 330 -7.32 13.43 -0.61
N VAL A 331 -6.18 12.81 -0.97
CA VAL A 331 -6.14 11.42 -1.46
C VAL A 331 -6.62 10.44 -0.39
N LEU A 332 -6.12 10.57 0.85
CA LEU A 332 -6.52 9.67 1.93
C LEU A 332 -8.02 9.81 2.28
N GLU A 333 -8.53 11.04 2.37
CA GLU A 333 -9.95 11.28 2.65
C GLU A 333 -10.85 10.76 1.52
N GLN A 334 -10.47 10.99 0.26
CA GLN A 334 -11.26 10.55 -0.88
C GLN A 334 -11.25 9.02 -1.04
N LEU A 335 -10.10 8.38 -0.87
CA LEU A 335 -10.02 6.91 -0.89
C LEU A 335 -10.81 6.30 0.26
N HIS A 336 -10.74 6.87 1.47
CA HIS A 336 -11.56 6.41 2.60
C HIS A 336 -13.05 6.51 2.28
N LYS A 337 -13.50 7.66 1.78
CA LYS A 337 -14.90 7.90 1.41
C LYS A 337 -15.43 6.90 0.38
N GLU A 338 -14.59 6.50 -0.58
CA GLU A 338 -14.98 5.57 -1.65
C GLU A 338 -14.87 4.09 -1.24
N LEU A 339 -13.92 3.76 -0.36
CA LEU A 339 -13.64 2.38 0.04
C LEU A 339 -14.31 1.98 1.36
N LYS A 340 -14.95 2.93 2.06
CA LYS A 340 -15.64 2.62 3.31
C LYS A 340 -16.74 1.59 3.10
N GLN A 341 -16.82 0.66 4.05
CA GLN A 341 -17.86 -0.36 4.09
C GLN A 341 -18.80 -0.04 5.25
N SER A 342 -20.09 0.07 4.95
CA SER A 342 -21.10 0.21 5.99
C SER A 342 -21.35 -1.14 6.65
N ILE A 343 -20.98 -1.27 7.91
CA ILE A 343 -21.23 -2.46 8.69
C ILE A 343 -22.55 -2.24 9.43
N ASN A 344 -23.58 -3.04 9.10
CA ASN A 344 -24.81 -3.09 9.87
C ASN A 344 -24.53 -3.79 11.22
N LEU A 345 -24.05 -3.02 12.19
CA LEU A 345 -23.91 -3.51 13.54
C LEU A 345 -25.27 -3.45 14.21
N ASN A 346 -25.87 -4.61 14.49
CA ASN A 346 -27.08 -4.73 15.34
C ASN A 346 -26.67 -4.45 16.80
N PHE A 347 -26.37 -3.19 17.11
CA PHE A 347 -26.18 -2.79 18.51
C PHE A 347 -27.54 -2.51 19.14
N GLN A 348 -27.86 -3.26 20.21
CA GLN A 348 -29.03 -3.00 21.05
C GLN A 348 -28.91 -1.67 21.84
N ASP A 349 -27.73 -0.99 21.78
CA ASP A 349 -27.44 0.23 22.54
C ASP A 349 -27.74 1.54 21.78
N LYS A 350 -28.83 1.59 21.00
CA LYS A 350 -29.25 2.82 20.31
C LYS A 350 -29.63 3.98 21.25
N ASN A 351 -29.70 3.78 22.54
CA ASN A 351 -30.30 4.73 23.48
C ASN A 351 -29.34 5.36 24.51
N THR A 352 -28.04 5.15 24.43
CA THR A 352 -27.12 5.90 25.31
C THR A 352 -26.92 7.31 24.73
N ALA A 353 -27.53 8.29 25.38
CA ALA A 353 -27.29 9.70 25.07
C ALA A 353 -25.81 10.03 25.31
N LEU A 354 -25.24 10.89 24.45
CA LEU A 354 -23.87 11.36 24.60
C LEU A 354 -23.73 12.14 25.91
N ASN A 355 -22.86 11.67 26.80
CA ASN A 355 -22.42 12.40 27.98
C ASN A 355 -20.92 12.73 27.83
N GLN A 356 -20.62 13.94 27.41
CA GLN A 356 -19.24 14.41 27.20
C GLN A 356 -18.44 14.56 28.51
N TYR A 357 -19.08 14.55 29.67
CA TYR A 357 -18.42 14.64 30.98
C TYR A 357 -18.10 13.25 31.56
N ASP A 358 -18.52 12.19 30.91
CA ASP A 358 -18.11 10.82 31.18
C ASP A 358 -17.17 10.35 30.06
N LYS A 359 -15.91 10.15 30.41
CA LYS A 359 -14.85 9.76 29.48
C LYS A 359 -15.20 8.50 28.69
N ASN A 360 -15.72 7.47 29.39
CA ASN A 360 -16.03 6.17 28.75
C ASN A 360 -17.27 6.28 27.84
N ASN A 361 -18.29 7.03 28.27
CA ASN A 361 -19.48 7.26 27.44
C ASN A 361 -19.10 8.06 26.17
N ALA A 362 -18.33 9.12 26.30
CA ALA A 362 -17.89 9.94 25.18
C ALA A 362 -17.07 9.12 24.17
N PHE A 363 -16.13 8.29 24.65
CA PHE A 363 -15.35 7.39 23.80
C PHE A 363 -16.21 6.34 23.11
N ASN A 364 -17.07 5.64 23.85
CA ASN A 364 -17.93 4.59 23.29
C ASN A 364 -18.88 5.15 22.24
N TYR A 365 -19.45 6.35 22.47
CA TYR A 365 -20.30 7.02 21.51
C TYR A 365 -19.57 7.31 20.20
N PHE A 366 -18.40 7.94 20.29
CA PHE A 366 -17.53 8.21 19.15
C PHE A 366 -17.11 6.93 18.41
N PHE A 367 -16.63 5.92 19.15
CA PHE A 367 -16.11 4.69 18.57
C PHE A 367 -17.21 3.84 17.89
N ASN A 368 -18.41 3.83 18.44
CA ASN A 368 -19.55 3.16 17.83
C ASN A 368 -19.96 3.82 16.50
N ASP A 369 -19.82 5.13 16.39
CA ASP A 369 -20.05 5.84 15.13
C ASP A 369 -18.96 5.56 14.12
N PHE A 370 -17.67 5.67 14.54
CA PHE A 370 -16.52 5.35 13.70
C PHE A 370 -16.58 3.92 13.12
N ARG A 371 -16.93 2.91 13.94
CA ARG A 371 -16.96 1.50 13.51
C ARG A 371 -17.98 1.21 12.42
N ARG A 372 -18.94 2.09 12.18
CA ARG A 372 -19.94 1.92 11.12
C ARG A 372 -19.41 2.12 9.72
N GLU A 373 -18.34 2.87 9.59
CA GLU A 373 -17.78 3.28 8.30
C GLU A 373 -16.25 3.13 8.28
N THR A 374 -15.76 1.90 8.27
CA THR A 374 -14.32 1.61 8.20
C THR A 374 -13.86 1.26 6.78
N SER A 375 -12.58 1.45 6.48
CA SER A 375 -11.94 1.11 5.22
C SER A 375 -10.49 0.74 5.44
N ILE A 376 -9.84 0.19 4.45
CA ILE A 376 -8.38 -0.04 4.48
C ILE A 376 -7.59 1.24 4.80
N ILE A 377 -8.10 2.41 4.39
CA ILE A 377 -7.46 3.69 4.71
C ILE A 377 -7.55 3.99 6.19
N SER A 378 -8.74 3.77 6.81
CA SER A 378 -8.88 3.94 8.25
C SER A 378 -8.03 2.96 9.03
N ASP A 379 -7.91 1.72 8.56
CA ASP A 379 -7.13 0.68 9.23
C ASP A 379 -5.62 0.97 9.24
N ILE A 380 -5.13 1.68 8.21
CA ILE A 380 -3.72 1.99 8.06
C ILE A 380 -3.37 3.38 8.64
N PHE A 381 -4.14 4.40 8.29
CA PHE A 381 -3.75 5.80 8.48
C PHE A 381 -4.55 6.57 9.53
N PHE A 382 -5.64 6.00 10.09
CA PHE A 382 -6.43 6.74 11.07
C PHE A 382 -6.00 6.44 12.49
N GLY A 383 -5.78 7.51 13.24
CA GLY A 383 -5.62 7.51 14.67
C GLY A 383 -6.76 8.29 15.33
N PHE A 384 -6.85 8.20 16.65
CA PHE A 384 -7.83 8.92 17.44
C PHE A 384 -7.12 9.89 18.36
N ASN A 385 -7.63 11.12 18.44
CA ASN A 385 -7.26 12.08 19.46
C ASN A 385 -8.35 12.18 20.52
N GLU A 386 -7.93 12.35 21.76
CA GLU A 386 -8.74 12.77 22.89
C GLU A 386 -8.49 14.26 23.13
N THR A 387 -9.56 15.01 23.14
CA THR A 387 -9.52 16.44 23.46
C THR A 387 -10.27 16.68 24.75
N THR A 388 -9.61 17.31 25.71
CA THR A 388 -10.24 17.72 26.96
C THR A 388 -10.41 19.23 26.98
N ASN A 389 -11.56 19.66 27.44
CA ASN A 389 -11.85 21.07 27.68
C ASN A 389 -12.39 21.25 29.10
N GLU A 390 -11.69 22.03 29.90
CA GLU A 390 -12.02 22.34 31.30
C GLU A 390 -12.36 23.82 31.46
N CYS A 391 -13.60 24.15 31.78
CA CYS A 391 -14.03 25.50 32.07
C CYS A 391 -13.49 25.96 33.44
N LEU A 392 -12.70 27.04 33.47
CA LEU A 392 -12.07 27.51 34.73
C LEU A 392 -13.09 28.00 35.75
N TYR A 393 -14.23 28.54 35.32
CA TYR A 393 -15.31 28.93 36.23
C TYR A 393 -15.93 27.71 36.93
N CYS A 394 -16.33 26.72 36.17
CA CYS A 394 -16.85 25.46 36.72
C CYS A 394 -15.83 24.79 37.64
N LYS A 395 -14.55 24.73 37.22
CA LYS A 395 -13.45 24.21 38.03
C LYS A 395 -13.39 24.86 39.42
N ASN A 396 -13.45 26.17 39.48
CA ASN A 396 -13.37 26.90 40.75
C ASN A 396 -14.59 26.60 41.66
N ILE A 397 -15.81 26.53 41.10
CA ILE A 397 -17.02 26.17 41.84
C ILE A 397 -16.94 24.76 42.41
N TYR A 398 -16.59 23.78 41.57
CA TYR A 398 -16.54 22.38 42.00
C TYR A 398 -15.41 22.16 43.05
N ASN A 399 -14.23 22.78 42.84
CA ASN A 399 -13.13 22.67 43.79
C ASN A 399 -13.50 23.32 45.15
N SER A 400 -14.25 24.45 45.17
CA SER A 400 -14.71 25.05 46.41
C SER A 400 -15.70 24.16 47.20
N GLN A 401 -16.34 23.25 46.52
CA GLN A 401 -17.24 22.24 47.10
C GLN A 401 -16.54 20.91 47.41
N GLY A 402 -15.22 20.81 47.22
CA GLY A 402 -14.47 19.57 47.41
C GLY A 402 -14.75 18.48 46.34
N LEU A 403 -15.31 18.90 45.19
CA LEU A 403 -15.64 18.02 44.08
C LEU A 403 -14.60 18.12 42.97
N ASN A 404 -14.43 17.05 42.18
CA ASN A 404 -13.57 17.05 41.01
C ASN A 404 -14.13 18.00 39.94
N SER A 405 -13.23 18.74 39.26
CA SER A 405 -13.59 19.59 38.14
C SER A 405 -14.24 18.81 37.01
N PRO A 406 -15.35 19.27 36.44
CA PRO A 406 -15.99 18.65 35.28
C PRO A 406 -15.17 18.89 34.03
N ILE A 407 -14.58 17.83 33.48
CA ILE A 407 -13.82 17.83 32.23
C ILE A 407 -14.73 17.37 31.10
N CYS A 408 -14.80 18.13 30.02
CA CYS A 408 -15.50 17.75 28.82
C CYS A 408 -14.55 16.98 27.90
N TYR A 409 -14.91 15.74 27.53
CA TYR A 409 -14.14 14.86 26.66
C TYR A 409 -14.75 14.82 25.26
N ASN A 410 -13.92 15.02 24.24
CA ASN A 410 -14.27 14.82 22.84
C ASN A 410 -13.22 13.95 22.18
N TYR A 411 -13.66 13.11 21.26
CA TYR A 411 -12.78 12.25 20.46
C TYR A 411 -12.92 12.61 19.00
N GLY A 412 -11.82 12.52 18.27
CA GLY A 412 -11.78 12.81 16.84
C GLY A 412 -10.85 11.87 16.09
N ILE A 413 -11.03 11.84 14.79
CA ILE A 413 -10.17 11.08 13.87
C ILE A 413 -9.10 12.02 13.32
N PHE A 414 -7.89 11.52 13.17
CA PHE A 414 -6.85 12.17 12.37
C PHE A 414 -6.15 11.15 11.48
N ASN A 415 -5.78 11.57 10.27
CA ASN A 415 -5.02 10.78 9.29
C ASN A 415 -3.58 11.26 9.12
N CYS A 416 -3.30 12.49 9.51
CA CYS A 416 -1.98 13.10 9.48
C CYS A 416 -1.77 13.93 10.75
N LEU A 417 -0.55 13.98 11.26
CA LEU A 417 -0.14 14.93 12.31
C LEU A 417 0.59 16.10 11.63
N ILE A 418 0.09 17.30 11.87
CA ILE A 418 0.65 18.53 11.26
C ILE A 418 1.40 19.31 12.33
N PHE A 419 2.70 19.45 12.17
CA PHE A 419 3.58 20.14 13.09
C PHE A 419 3.97 21.52 12.54
N PRO A 420 3.51 22.63 13.14
CA PRO A 420 3.92 23.98 12.77
C PRO A 420 5.32 24.28 13.36
N LEU A 421 6.37 24.05 12.55
CA LEU A 421 7.76 24.01 13.04
C LEU A 421 8.22 25.33 13.67
N GLU A 422 7.74 26.48 13.18
CA GLU A 422 8.06 27.79 13.77
C GLU A 422 7.49 27.93 15.19
N GLU A 423 6.27 27.48 15.39
CA GLU A 423 5.61 27.51 16.70
C GLU A 423 6.25 26.50 17.67
N VAL A 424 6.63 25.31 17.16
CA VAL A 424 7.41 24.31 17.93
C VAL A 424 8.74 24.90 18.40
N LYS A 425 9.46 25.57 17.50
CA LYS A 425 10.71 26.27 17.82
C LYS A 425 10.48 27.34 18.92
N ASN A 426 9.46 28.15 18.74
CA ASN A 426 9.17 29.22 19.70
C ASN A 426 8.82 28.65 21.08
N MET A 427 8.05 27.57 21.17
CA MET A 427 7.78 26.89 22.44
C MET A 427 9.06 26.35 23.07
N LYS A 428 9.94 25.72 22.29
CA LYS A 428 11.23 25.22 22.79
C LYS A 428 12.13 26.34 23.32
N HIS A 429 12.17 27.50 22.67
CA HIS A 429 12.90 28.67 23.12
C HIS A 429 12.37 29.23 24.45
N MET A 430 11.05 29.24 24.63
CA MET A 430 10.44 29.67 25.89
C MET A 430 10.78 28.75 27.07
N GLN A 431 10.95 27.46 26.81
CA GLN A 431 11.29 26.48 27.84
C GLN A 431 12.79 26.46 28.19
N ASN A 432 13.66 26.73 27.21
CA ASN A 432 15.12 26.67 27.36
C ASN A 432 15.73 28.07 27.14
N ASN A 433 15.87 28.82 28.16
CA ASN A 433 16.24 30.25 28.16
C ASN A 433 17.52 30.66 27.41
N TYR A 434 18.27 29.77 26.72
CA TYR A 434 19.62 30.13 26.25
C TYR A 434 20.13 29.52 24.93
N ILE A 435 19.37 28.81 24.14
CA ILE A 435 19.92 28.27 22.90
C ILE A 435 19.16 28.81 21.69
N ASN A 436 19.72 29.85 21.07
CA ASN A 436 19.25 30.35 19.77
C ASN A 436 19.61 29.36 18.65
N ASN A 437 19.05 28.16 18.71
CA ASN A 437 19.29 27.10 17.74
C ASN A 437 18.02 26.91 16.90
N ASN A 438 18.10 27.16 15.60
CA ASN A 438 17.02 26.96 14.63
C ASN A 438 16.71 25.47 14.38
N ARG A 439 16.89 24.61 15.40
CA ARG A 439 16.69 23.15 15.29
C ARG A 439 15.64 22.65 16.27
N VAL A 440 14.73 21.86 15.77
CA VAL A 440 13.73 21.12 16.56
C VAL A 440 13.83 19.64 16.25
N SER A 441 13.51 18.80 17.23
CA SER A 441 13.41 17.36 17.05
C SER A 441 11.95 16.94 16.81
N LEU A 442 11.74 15.72 16.33
CA LEU A 442 10.39 15.16 16.27
C LEU A 442 9.73 15.06 17.65
N TYR A 443 10.51 14.81 18.71
CA TYR A 443 9.96 14.79 20.06
C TYR A 443 9.47 16.17 20.51
N ASP A 444 10.16 17.26 20.14
CA ASP A 444 9.67 18.63 20.38
C ASP A 444 8.32 18.85 19.68
N CYS A 445 8.13 18.30 18.47
CA CYS A 445 6.88 18.35 17.73
C CYS A 445 5.75 17.61 18.45
N PHE A 446 6.02 16.40 18.96
CA PHE A 446 5.04 15.64 19.73
C PHE A 446 4.69 16.32 21.07
N TYR A 447 5.65 16.91 21.77
CA TYR A 447 5.39 17.70 22.97
C TYR A 447 4.53 18.92 22.65
N TYR A 448 4.81 19.62 21.55
CA TYR A 448 4.00 20.74 21.10
C TYR A 448 2.55 20.30 20.79
N ASN A 449 2.37 19.15 20.15
CA ASN A 449 1.05 18.63 19.80
C ASN A 449 0.16 18.35 21.02
N GLN A 450 0.77 18.12 22.20
CA GLN A 450 0.06 17.83 23.45
C GLN A 450 0.16 18.98 24.46
N LYS A 451 0.57 20.18 24.02
CA LYS A 451 0.65 21.35 24.88
C LYS A 451 -0.73 21.71 25.42
N THR A 452 -0.71 22.36 26.57
CA THR A 452 -1.91 22.98 27.13
C THR A 452 -2.16 24.31 26.46
N ASP A 453 -3.34 24.49 25.89
CA ASP A 453 -3.81 25.76 25.34
C ASP A 453 -4.82 26.41 26.27
N TYR A 454 -4.72 27.71 26.41
CA TYR A 454 -5.63 28.54 27.22
C TYR A 454 -6.49 29.40 26.29
N PHE A 455 -7.79 29.18 26.35
CA PHE A 455 -8.76 30.00 25.63
C PHE A 455 -9.27 31.10 26.55
N THR A 456 -8.77 32.34 26.36
CA THR A 456 -9.06 33.49 27.21
C THR A 456 -9.46 34.71 26.37
N GLY A 457 -10.06 35.72 26.98
CA GLY A 457 -10.47 36.95 26.31
C GLY A 457 -11.49 36.73 25.21
N ASP A 458 -11.19 37.18 23.99
CA ASP A 458 -12.08 37.02 22.83
C ASP A 458 -12.14 35.58 22.28
N ASN A 459 -11.23 34.70 22.73
CA ASN A 459 -11.17 33.32 22.32
C ASN A 459 -11.82 32.33 23.33
N ARG A 460 -12.62 32.83 24.27
CA ARG A 460 -13.32 32.03 25.27
C ARG A 460 -14.22 30.97 24.61
N ASN A 461 -14.27 29.80 25.23
CA ASN A 461 -15.16 28.74 24.83
C ASN A 461 -16.51 28.80 25.58
N TYR A 462 -17.60 28.46 24.89
CA TYR A 462 -18.90 28.29 25.52
C TYR A 462 -18.91 27.01 26.35
N CYS A 463 -19.27 27.14 27.62
CA CYS A 463 -19.39 25.99 28.52
C CYS A 463 -20.86 25.53 28.61
N ASN A 464 -21.11 24.25 28.30
CA ASN A 464 -22.46 23.66 28.35
C ASN A 464 -23.00 23.50 29.78
N LEU A 465 -22.15 23.55 30.81
CA LEU A 465 -22.59 23.47 32.21
C LEU A 465 -23.05 24.80 32.75
N CYS A 466 -22.17 25.83 32.73
CA CYS A 466 -22.52 27.15 33.22
C CYS A 466 -23.25 28.02 32.18
N LYS A 467 -23.43 27.55 30.95
CA LYS A 467 -24.16 28.20 29.85
C LYS A 467 -23.62 29.58 29.46
N GLN A 468 -22.32 29.78 29.61
CA GLN A 468 -21.68 31.06 29.32
C GLN A 468 -20.29 30.87 28.68
N LEU A 469 -19.73 31.95 28.13
CA LEU A 469 -18.36 31.97 27.61
C LEU A 469 -17.40 32.26 28.78
N TYR A 470 -16.52 31.30 29.04
CA TYR A 470 -15.52 31.43 30.09
C TYR A 470 -14.13 30.98 29.60
N ASP A 471 -13.12 31.47 30.31
CA ASP A 471 -11.76 31.01 30.14
C ASP A 471 -11.70 29.50 30.37
N SER A 472 -11.00 28.79 29.51
CA SER A 472 -10.91 27.34 29.56
C SER A 472 -9.53 26.80 29.22
N VAL A 473 -9.24 25.63 29.74
CA VAL A 473 -8.02 24.86 29.46
C VAL A 473 -8.35 23.79 28.47
N TYR A 474 -7.59 23.75 27.38
CA TYR A 474 -7.75 22.81 26.30
C TYR A 474 -6.49 21.98 26.11
N ILE A 475 -6.62 20.66 26.03
CA ILE A 475 -5.50 19.75 25.78
C ILE A 475 -5.96 18.72 24.75
N SER A 476 -5.17 18.54 23.69
CA SER A 476 -5.36 17.47 22.74
C SER A 476 -4.24 16.44 22.87
N LYS A 477 -4.58 15.17 23.00
CA LYS A 477 -3.63 14.06 23.13
C LYS A 477 -3.93 12.97 22.10
N ILE A 478 -2.90 12.30 21.64
CA ILE A 478 -3.07 11.09 20.82
C ILE A 478 -3.66 10.00 21.73
N PHE A 479 -4.88 9.58 21.45
CA PHE A 479 -5.55 8.53 22.20
C PHE A 479 -5.14 7.16 21.68
N VAL A 480 -5.26 6.92 20.35
CA VAL A 480 -4.78 5.73 19.64
C VAL A 480 -3.96 6.16 18.44
N SER A 481 -2.77 5.60 18.28
CA SER A 481 -1.91 5.89 17.13
C SER A 481 -2.24 5.01 15.93
N GLN A 482 -1.91 5.50 14.74
CA GLN A 482 -2.09 4.79 13.45
C GLN A 482 -1.04 3.68 13.28
N ASN A 483 -1.29 2.76 12.33
CA ASN A 483 -0.27 1.82 11.85
C ASN A 483 0.81 2.52 11.01
N VAL A 484 0.40 3.52 10.23
CA VAL A 484 1.29 4.39 9.47
C VAL A 484 1.10 5.82 9.91
N LEU A 485 2.15 6.42 10.49
CA LEU A 485 2.19 7.83 10.85
C LEU A 485 2.59 8.65 9.62
N VAL A 486 1.74 9.61 9.27
CA VAL A 486 2.04 10.65 8.28
C VAL A 486 2.27 11.97 9.02
N LEU A 487 3.53 12.39 9.09
CA LEU A 487 3.94 13.59 9.81
C LEU A 487 4.20 14.72 8.82
N ILE A 488 3.36 15.74 8.83
CA ILE A 488 3.46 16.90 7.94
C ILE A 488 4.17 18.04 8.67
N LEU A 489 5.28 18.49 8.09
CA LEU A 489 6.15 19.52 8.65
C LEU A 489 5.75 20.87 8.06
N ASN A 490 4.74 21.50 8.67
CA ASN A 490 4.25 22.80 8.22
C ASN A 490 5.25 23.91 8.58
N ARG A 491 5.84 24.49 7.55
CA ARG A 491 6.88 25.53 7.69
C ARG A 491 6.35 26.96 7.48
N GLY A 492 5.02 27.13 7.35
CA GLY A 492 4.41 28.44 7.11
C GLY A 492 4.53 28.89 5.65
N ARG A 493 4.43 30.20 5.43
CA ARG A 493 4.53 30.86 4.11
C ARG A 493 5.76 31.77 4.06
N GLY A 494 6.42 31.83 2.91
CA GLY A 494 7.55 32.74 2.67
C GLY A 494 8.91 32.13 3.02
N ASN A 495 9.90 32.97 3.35
CA ASN A 495 11.29 32.58 3.58
C ASN A 495 11.55 31.86 4.93
N ILE A 496 10.52 31.39 5.62
CA ILE A 496 10.60 30.78 6.96
C ILE A 496 10.84 29.27 6.87
N TYR A 497 11.66 28.83 5.89
CA TYR A 497 12.10 27.44 5.80
C TYR A 497 13.33 27.13 6.67
N ASP A 498 13.74 28.08 7.54
CA ASP A 498 15.02 28.02 8.28
C ASP A 498 15.01 27.07 9.47
N VAL A 499 13.84 26.61 9.93
CA VAL A 499 13.77 25.66 11.03
C VAL A 499 14.22 24.28 10.55
N LYS A 500 15.36 23.84 11.04
CA LYS A 500 15.88 22.50 10.77
C LYS A 500 15.20 21.49 11.68
N LEU A 501 14.75 20.39 11.10
CA LEU A 501 14.19 19.28 11.85
C LEU A 501 15.24 18.17 11.99
N ASP A 502 15.45 17.73 13.22
CA ASP A 502 16.19 16.50 13.52
C ASP A 502 15.20 15.35 13.60
N PHE A 503 15.32 14.41 12.68
CA PHE A 503 14.55 13.19 12.67
C PHE A 503 15.45 11.97 12.46
N ILE A 504 14.99 10.84 12.91
CA ILE A 504 15.76 9.58 12.96
C ILE A 504 14.97 8.46 12.30
N GLU A 505 15.67 7.38 11.93
CA GLU A 505 15.04 6.24 11.26
C GLU A 505 13.99 5.52 12.14
N THR A 506 14.25 5.43 13.43
CA THR A 506 13.35 4.74 14.37
C THR A 506 12.94 5.69 15.50
N ILE A 507 11.63 5.83 15.73
CA ILE A 507 11.08 6.66 16.80
C ILE A 507 10.24 5.82 17.77
N ASP A 508 10.27 6.15 19.04
CA ASP A 508 9.38 5.63 20.07
C ASP A 508 8.42 6.72 20.53
N ILE A 509 7.13 6.55 20.22
CA ILE A 509 6.08 7.49 20.60
C ILE A 509 5.24 7.00 21.79
N THR A 510 5.69 5.99 22.49
CA THR A 510 4.96 5.33 23.61
C THR A 510 4.46 6.33 24.65
N GLN A 511 5.29 7.32 25.00
CA GLN A 511 4.93 8.34 25.99
C GLN A 511 3.85 9.33 25.53
N PHE A 512 3.62 9.44 24.22
CA PHE A 512 2.69 10.40 23.63
C PHE A 512 1.30 9.81 23.34
N VAL A 513 1.12 8.49 23.53
CA VAL A 513 -0.13 7.79 23.24
C VAL A 513 -0.76 7.28 24.52
N GLN A 514 -2.04 7.56 24.71
CA GLN A 514 -2.77 7.18 25.92
C GLN A 514 -3.14 5.71 25.95
N GLN A 515 -3.81 5.22 24.90
CA GLN A 515 -4.20 3.82 24.76
C GLN A 515 -3.23 3.10 23.82
N LYS A 516 -2.55 2.11 24.36
CA LYS A 516 -1.50 1.36 23.69
C LYS A 516 -1.98 -0.06 23.42
N ASP A 517 -1.72 -0.56 22.23
CA ASP A 517 -1.96 -1.95 21.82
C ASP A 517 -0.73 -2.84 22.03
N SER A 518 0.42 -2.23 22.35
CA SER A 518 1.68 -2.89 22.68
C SER A 518 2.43 -2.14 23.80
N PRO A 519 3.34 -2.78 24.54
CA PRO A 519 4.14 -2.13 25.58
C PRO A 519 4.96 -0.95 25.06
N GLN A 520 5.42 -1.02 23.80
CA GLN A 520 6.18 0.00 23.14
C GLN A 520 5.60 0.30 21.75
N LEU A 521 5.51 1.57 21.41
CA LEU A 521 5.03 2.06 20.11
C LEU A 521 6.20 2.59 19.30
N ILE A 522 6.94 1.64 18.71
CA ILE A 522 8.13 1.90 17.90
C ILE A 522 7.73 1.97 16.43
N TYR A 523 8.22 2.98 15.74
CA TYR A 523 7.95 3.22 14.33
C TYR A 523 9.24 3.39 13.55
N ASN A 524 9.28 2.79 12.35
CA ASN A 524 10.40 2.88 11.43
C ASN A 524 10.07 3.77 10.23
N LEU A 525 10.97 4.67 9.90
CA LEU A 525 10.89 5.53 8.73
C LEU A 525 10.97 4.68 7.45
N TYR A 526 10.02 4.89 6.53
CA TYR A 526 10.05 4.25 5.22
C TYR A 526 9.84 5.22 4.05
N GLY A 527 9.43 6.47 4.32
CA GLY A 527 9.22 7.45 3.27
C GLY A 527 9.49 8.88 3.76
N VAL A 528 10.11 9.66 2.88
CA VAL A 528 10.36 11.10 3.10
C VAL A 528 10.03 11.85 1.82
N ILE A 529 9.11 12.78 1.88
CA ILE A 529 8.94 13.78 0.83
C ILE A 529 9.79 14.98 1.20
N THR A 530 10.73 15.31 0.33
CA THR A 530 11.67 16.41 0.52
C THR A 530 11.35 17.53 -0.46
N HIS A 531 11.29 18.74 0.05
CA HIS A 531 11.21 19.96 -0.75
C HIS A 531 12.61 20.43 -1.12
N ILE A 532 12.85 20.72 -2.39
CA ILE A 532 14.12 21.21 -2.91
C ILE A 532 13.89 22.59 -3.53
N GLY A 533 14.82 23.52 -3.31
CA GLY A 533 14.75 24.88 -3.81
C GLY A 533 13.98 25.83 -2.90
N GLN A 534 13.88 27.09 -3.32
CA GLN A 534 13.09 28.10 -2.63
C GLN A 534 11.61 27.97 -3.01
N SER A 535 10.71 28.55 -2.17
CA SER A 535 9.29 28.60 -2.49
C SER A 535 9.02 29.35 -3.79
N GLY A 536 8.14 28.83 -4.66
CA GLY A 536 7.76 29.45 -5.93
C GLY A 536 8.01 28.55 -7.13
N PRO A 537 8.22 29.10 -8.34
CA PRO A 537 8.33 28.33 -9.58
C PRO A 537 9.47 27.29 -9.64
N ASN A 538 10.50 27.49 -8.81
CA ASN A 538 11.65 26.58 -8.73
C ASN A 538 11.53 25.56 -7.58
N ALA A 539 10.38 25.49 -6.91
CA ALA A 539 10.11 24.51 -5.88
C ALA A 539 9.91 23.13 -6.50
N HIS A 540 10.54 22.12 -5.90
CA HIS A 540 10.45 20.75 -6.38
C HIS A 540 10.29 19.77 -5.23
N PHE A 541 9.44 18.75 -5.40
CA PHE A 541 9.24 17.68 -4.44
C PHE A 541 9.84 16.38 -4.95
N VAL A 542 10.59 15.70 -4.09
CA VAL A 542 11.24 14.41 -4.35
C VAL A 542 10.86 13.44 -3.25
N ALA A 543 10.58 12.20 -3.58
CA ALA A 543 10.35 11.15 -2.60
C ALA A 543 11.61 10.29 -2.42
N SER A 544 11.93 9.96 -1.17
CA SER A 544 12.88 8.92 -0.81
C SER A 544 12.13 7.85 -0.05
N CYS A 545 12.09 6.61 -0.56
CA CYS A 545 11.29 5.55 0.02
C CYS A 545 12.11 4.28 0.21
N LYS A 546 11.84 3.57 1.31
CA LYS A 546 12.34 2.23 1.59
C LYS A 546 11.40 1.23 0.94
N SER A 547 11.91 0.42 0.05
CA SER A 547 11.09 -0.59 -0.63
C SER A 547 10.69 -1.72 0.34
N PRO A 548 9.41 -2.13 0.40
CA PRO A 548 8.97 -3.24 1.23
C PRO A 548 9.43 -4.61 0.70
N ILE A 549 10.09 -4.67 -0.47
CA ILE A 549 10.54 -5.92 -1.09
C ILE A 549 11.95 -6.27 -0.67
N ASP A 550 12.90 -5.33 -0.77
CA ASP A 550 14.32 -5.55 -0.50
C ASP A 550 14.87 -4.73 0.67
N ASN A 551 14.02 -3.95 1.33
CA ASN A 551 14.35 -3.06 2.45
C ASN A 551 15.46 -2.02 2.13
N LYS A 552 15.69 -1.73 0.85
CA LYS A 552 16.64 -0.70 0.41
C LYS A 552 15.93 0.61 0.14
N TRP A 553 16.67 1.69 0.24
CA TRP A 553 16.17 3.03 -0.03
C TRP A 553 16.38 3.42 -1.48
N TYR A 554 15.35 4.08 -2.06
CA TYR A 554 15.36 4.58 -3.43
C TYR A 554 14.83 6.01 -3.47
N ARG A 555 15.47 6.85 -4.29
CA ARG A 555 15.03 8.22 -4.56
C ARG A 555 14.21 8.26 -5.82
N TYR A 556 13.00 8.72 -5.71
CA TYR A 556 12.06 8.94 -6.80
C TYR A 556 11.99 10.44 -7.11
N ASN A 557 12.65 10.84 -8.19
CA ASN A 557 12.65 12.20 -8.70
C ASN A 557 11.91 12.19 -10.03
N ASP A 558 10.58 12.32 -9.96
CA ASP A 558 9.66 12.17 -11.09
C ASP A 558 9.93 10.86 -11.86
N ALA A 559 10.35 10.94 -13.12
CA ALA A 559 10.66 9.80 -13.98
C ALA A 559 11.90 9.00 -13.56
N PHE A 560 12.78 9.59 -12.75
CA PHE A 560 14.07 9.01 -12.41
C PHE A 560 14.02 8.34 -11.06
N VAL A 561 14.45 7.08 -11.00
CA VAL A 561 14.56 6.31 -9.76
C VAL A 561 16.00 5.86 -9.59
N ASN A 562 16.59 6.22 -8.45
CA ASN A 562 17.99 5.93 -8.14
C ASN A 562 18.11 5.26 -6.76
N PRO A 563 19.00 4.28 -6.59
CA PRO A 563 19.27 3.72 -5.28
C PRO A 563 19.94 4.76 -4.36
N ILE A 564 19.65 4.66 -3.07
CA ILE A 564 20.24 5.48 -2.01
C ILE A 564 21.16 4.58 -1.20
N ASN A 565 22.43 4.98 -1.07
CA ASN A 565 23.44 4.20 -0.36
C ASN A 565 23.74 4.73 1.04
N ASN A 566 23.48 6.01 1.30
CA ASN A 566 23.72 6.64 2.60
C ASN A 566 22.44 7.33 3.09
N LEU A 567 21.74 6.69 4.03
CA LEU A 567 20.50 7.21 4.58
C LEU A 567 20.68 8.60 5.21
N GLN A 568 21.73 8.77 6.00
CA GLN A 568 21.97 10.03 6.70
C GLN A 568 22.17 11.18 5.71
N LYS A 569 23.12 11.04 4.78
CA LYS A 569 23.47 12.08 3.81
C LYS A 569 22.39 12.29 2.75
N ASP A 570 21.85 11.19 2.24
CA ASP A 570 21.02 11.23 1.05
C ASP A 570 19.51 11.34 1.36
N VAL A 571 19.09 11.12 2.60
CA VAL A 571 17.67 11.23 3.01
C VAL A 571 17.50 12.22 4.15
N ILE A 572 18.19 12.02 5.27
CA ILE A 572 17.99 12.81 6.49
C ILE A 572 18.52 14.24 6.33
N GLU A 573 19.70 14.40 5.74
CA GLU A 573 20.33 15.69 5.50
C GLU A 573 20.03 16.28 4.11
N PHE A 574 19.33 15.51 3.26
CA PHE A 574 19.04 15.93 1.90
C PHE A 574 17.85 16.89 1.83
N GLY A 575 18.10 18.12 1.38
CA GLY A 575 17.07 19.12 1.16
C GLY A 575 16.28 19.49 2.42
N THR A 576 15.00 19.85 2.24
CA THR A 576 14.12 20.24 3.32
C THR A 576 13.01 19.19 3.48
N PRO A 577 13.04 18.36 4.55
CA PRO A 577 11.99 17.36 4.77
C PRO A 577 10.63 18.07 4.93
N TYR A 578 9.60 17.53 4.28
CA TYR A 578 8.28 18.13 4.23
C TYR A 578 7.18 17.19 4.76
N ILE A 579 7.22 15.90 4.39
CA ILE A 579 6.34 14.87 4.93
C ILE A 579 7.17 13.64 5.26
N LEU A 580 6.99 13.08 6.45
CA LEU A 580 7.64 11.84 6.89
C LEU A 580 6.59 10.74 7.04
N PHE A 581 6.95 9.55 6.62
CA PHE A 581 6.13 8.34 6.71
C PHE A 581 6.84 7.31 7.59
N TYR A 582 6.20 6.97 8.70
CA TYR A 582 6.70 5.97 9.64
C TYR A 582 5.72 4.81 9.75
N HIS A 583 6.23 3.60 9.70
CA HIS A 583 5.45 2.38 9.87
C HIS A 583 5.68 1.79 11.25
N LYS A 584 4.59 1.39 11.93
CA LYS A 584 4.62 0.74 13.24
C LYS A 584 5.36 -0.59 13.15
N ASN A 585 6.27 -0.82 14.10
CA ASN A 585 6.87 -2.14 14.29
C ASN A 585 5.84 -3.07 14.94
N ASN A 586 5.55 -4.18 14.26
CA ASN A 586 4.70 -5.25 14.79
C ASN A 586 5.51 -6.22 15.64
#